data_307076f20d59fc5bd7a48f1b2e9c8acd
#
_entry.id   307076f20d59fc5bd7a48f1b2e9c8acd
#
_cell.length_a   1.000
_cell.length_b   1.000
_cell.length_c   1.000
_cell.angle_alpha   90.00
_cell.angle_beta   90.00
_cell.angle_gamma   90.00
#
_symmetry.space_group_name_H-M   'P 1'
#
loop_
_entity.id
_entity.type
_entity.pdbx_description
1 polymer ?
#
loop_
_entity_poly.entity_id
_entity_poly.type
_entity_poly.pdbx_seq_one_letter_code
_entity_poly.pdbx_strand_id
1 'polypeptide(L)'
;MEKKMLTEVFYLHEKGSLADARLCTYILDDSDSIAIEKRPMMLICPGGGYEHTSDREAEPLAMHFLSIGYHVAVLRYSVAPAVYPTALLEATASMKLIHEHAKEWYVDTDKIVVQGSSAGGHLAACLAMFWHTKWLAEMAGVTNDILKPAAMLLNYPVVTSGEYAHRGSFKQLLGGNETEELLELLSLEKQVTEHTPPAFIWHTYTDQSVPVQNSLLLIGAMKKYEIPVEFHMYPVGKHGLSTCSRLTAMRDGTGIQKECGSWLPLAKRWLIALRDE
;
A
#
# COMPACT_ATOMS: atom_id res chain seq x y z
N MET A 1 -26.88 9.65 -19.45
CA MET A 1 -26.55 9.50 -18.01
C MET A 1 -25.69 10.66 -17.59
N GLU A 2 -25.91 11.22 -16.41
CA GLU A 2 -25.09 12.29 -15.89
C GLU A 2 -23.71 11.70 -15.54
N LYS A 3 -22.66 12.18 -16.19
CA LYS A 3 -21.27 11.72 -15.96
C LYS A 3 -20.79 12.29 -14.63
N LYS A 4 -20.32 11.44 -13.73
CA LYS A 4 -19.80 11.84 -12.41
C LYS A 4 -18.84 10.80 -11.84
N MET A 5 -17.92 11.24 -11.02
CA MET A 5 -17.05 10.35 -10.26
C MET A 5 -17.89 9.33 -9.49
N LEU A 6 -17.60 8.03 -9.67
CA LEU A 6 -18.26 6.95 -8.97
C LEU A 6 -17.54 6.66 -7.65
N THR A 7 -18.29 6.56 -6.57
CA THR A 7 -17.79 6.13 -5.26
C THR A 7 -18.66 4.99 -4.75
N GLU A 8 -18.02 3.88 -4.43
CA GLU A 8 -18.69 2.67 -3.94
C GLU A 8 -17.95 2.09 -2.75
N VAL A 9 -18.65 1.30 -1.95
CA VAL A 9 -18.11 0.59 -0.79
C VAL A 9 -18.43 -0.89 -0.94
N PHE A 10 -17.40 -1.72 -0.98
CA PHE A 10 -17.49 -3.17 -1.05
C PHE A 10 -17.05 -3.76 0.30
N TYR A 11 -17.95 -4.40 1.03
CA TYR A 11 -17.58 -5.12 2.25
C TYR A 11 -16.88 -6.43 1.88
N LEU A 12 -15.79 -6.71 2.57
CA LEU A 12 -14.96 -7.89 2.34
C LEU A 12 -15.29 -8.98 3.36
N HIS A 13 -15.35 -10.21 2.89
CA HIS A 13 -15.79 -11.37 3.70
C HIS A 13 -14.82 -12.54 3.57
N GLU A 14 -13.53 -12.24 3.69
CA GLU A 14 -12.49 -13.25 3.67
C GLU A 14 -12.43 -14.00 5.01
N LYS A 15 -11.71 -15.13 5.04
CA LYS A 15 -11.54 -15.90 6.26
C LYS A 15 -10.89 -15.05 7.36
N GLY A 16 -11.64 -14.76 8.41
CA GLY A 16 -11.18 -13.95 9.55
C GLY A 16 -11.52 -12.46 9.45
N SER A 17 -12.15 -12.01 8.36
CA SER A 17 -12.55 -10.59 8.18
C SER A 17 -13.46 -10.11 9.29
N LEU A 18 -13.17 -8.91 9.76
CA LEU A 18 -14.09 -8.17 10.63
C LEU A 18 -15.25 -7.59 9.80
N ALA A 19 -16.37 -7.33 10.46
CA ALA A 19 -17.60 -6.91 9.80
C ALA A 19 -17.49 -5.56 9.05
N ASP A 20 -16.52 -4.73 9.40
CA ASP A 20 -16.27 -3.41 8.82
C ASP A 20 -15.14 -3.38 7.79
N ALA A 21 -14.52 -4.54 7.50
CA ALA A 21 -13.52 -4.67 6.44
C ALA A 21 -14.15 -4.32 5.09
N ARG A 22 -13.54 -3.38 4.36
CA ARG A 22 -14.12 -2.87 3.12
C ARG A 22 -13.12 -2.22 2.19
N LEU A 23 -13.45 -2.23 0.91
CA LEU A 23 -12.79 -1.47 -0.14
C LEU A 23 -13.66 -0.26 -0.48
N CYS A 24 -13.12 0.94 -0.36
CA CYS A 24 -13.78 2.20 -0.75
C CYS A 24 -13.17 2.68 -2.07
N THR A 25 -13.96 2.80 -3.13
CA THR A 25 -13.47 3.15 -4.45
C THR A 25 -13.80 4.59 -4.83
N TYR A 26 -12.90 5.21 -5.60
CA TYR A 26 -12.99 6.55 -6.16
C TYR A 26 -12.61 6.46 -7.63
N ILE A 27 -13.62 6.35 -8.49
CA ILE A 27 -13.46 6.08 -9.92
C ILE A 27 -13.74 7.37 -10.70
N LEU A 28 -12.74 7.85 -11.41
CA LEU A 28 -12.87 9.00 -12.30
C LEU A 28 -13.78 8.61 -13.48
N ASP A 29 -14.69 9.50 -13.84
CA ASP A 29 -15.57 9.27 -14.96
C ASP A 29 -14.81 9.21 -16.29
N ASP A 30 -15.36 8.44 -17.23
CA ASP A 30 -14.92 8.45 -18.63
C ASP A 30 -15.46 9.67 -19.36
N SER A 31 -14.75 10.13 -20.40
CA SER A 31 -15.16 11.26 -21.20
C SER A 31 -14.65 11.16 -22.64
N ASP A 32 -15.56 11.23 -23.60
CA ASP A 32 -15.25 11.25 -25.04
C ASP A 32 -14.38 12.46 -25.46
N SER A 33 -14.25 13.46 -24.58
CA SER A 33 -13.41 14.66 -24.81
C SER A 33 -11.99 14.52 -24.27
N ILE A 34 -11.66 13.38 -23.62
CA ILE A 34 -10.34 13.10 -23.07
C ILE A 34 -9.79 11.84 -23.74
N ALA A 35 -8.60 11.93 -24.33
CA ALA A 35 -7.95 10.80 -25.01
C ALA A 35 -7.33 9.79 -24.02
N ILE A 36 -8.09 9.34 -23.02
CA ILE A 36 -7.68 8.32 -22.04
C ILE A 36 -8.75 7.24 -22.03
N GLU A 37 -8.44 6.09 -22.61
CA GLU A 37 -9.37 4.96 -22.67
C GLU A 37 -9.40 4.15 -21.38
N LYS A 38 -8.24 3.99 -20.73
CA LYS A 38 -8.09 3.29 -19.44
C LYS A 38 -7.18 4.08 -18.51
N ARG A 39 -7.41 3.95 -17.22
CA ARG A 39 -6.63 4.61 -16.19
C ARG A 39 -5.93 3.62 -15.29
N PRO A 40 -4.72 3.94 -14.81
CA PRO A 40 -4.08 3.15 -13.76
C PRO A 40 -4.91 3.21 -12.47
N MET A 41 -4.73 2.20 -11.61
CA MET A 41 -5.39 2.10 -10.31
C MET A 41 -4.38 2.16 -9.17
N MET A 42 -4.69 2.90 -8.12
CA MET A 42 -3.95 2.90 -6.86
C MET A 42 -4.74 2.18 -5.78
N LEU A 43 -4.22 1.07 -5.26
CA LEU A 43 -4.75 0.39 -4.08
C LEU A 43 -4.01 0.90 -2.84
N ILE A 44 -4.70 1.62 -1.96
CA ILE A 44 -4.14 2.24 -0.76
C ILE A 44 -4.38 1.35 0.46
N CYS A 45 -3.31 1.01 1.18
CA CYS A 45 -3.34 0.34 2.48
C CYS A 45 -2.87 1.33 3.56
N PRO A 46 -3.78 1.97 4.32
CA PRO A 46 -3.41 2.90 5.38
C PRO A 46 -2.62 2.23 6.50
N GLY A 47 -1.77 2.98 7.21
CA GLY A 47 -1.08 2.50 8.39
C GLY A 47 -1.97 2.40 9.63
N GLY A 48 -1.34 2.18 10.77
CA GLY A 48 -2.03 2.10 12.07
C GLY A 48 -1.62 0.89 12.91
N GLY A 49 -0.44 0.30 12.65
CA GLY A 49 0.16 -0.74 13.49
C GLY A 49 -0.58 -2.09 13.50
N TYR A 50 -1.49 -2.33 12.56
CA TYR A 50 -2.48 -3.43 12.61
C TYR A 50 -3.42 -3.36 13.82
N GLU A 51 -3.55 -2.19 14.45
CA GLU A 51 -4.47 -1.91 15.54
C GLU A 51 -5.68 -1.08 15.06
N HIS A 52 -5.46 -0.24 14.06
CA HIS A 52 -6.48 0.54 13.36
C HIS A 52 -6.03 0.82 11.92
N THR A 53 -6.90 1.42 11.09
CA THR A 53 -6.53 1.99 9.79
C THR A 53 -6.60 3.52 9.86
N SER A 54 -5.49 4.19 9.51
CA SER A 54 -5.32 5.64 9.65
C SER A 54 -6.12 6.42 8.61
N ASP A 55 -7.06 7.27 9.04
CA ASP A 55 -7.78 8.19 8.15
C ASP A 55 -6.85 9.20 7.47
N ARG A 56 -5.75 9.55 8.12
CA ARG A 56 -4.75 10.49 7.58
C ARG A 56 -4.00 9.95 6.37
N GLU A 57 -3.98 8.63 6.21
CA GLU A 57 -3.25 7.91 5.16
C GLU A 57 -4.18 7.22 4.14
N ALA A 58 -5.46 7.59 4.17
CA ALA A 58 -6.54 7.07 3.33
C ALA A 58 -6.98 8.14 2.29
N GLU A 59 -8.16 8.71 2.46
CA GLU A 59 -8.76 9.68 1.54
C GLU A 59 -7.87 10.89 1.23
N PRO A 60 -7.10 11.47 2.19
CA PRO A 60 -6.19 12.56 1.86
C PRO A 60 -5.15 12.19 0.80
N LEU A 61 -4.62 10.96 0.85
CA LEU A 61 -3.70 10.46 -0.19
C LEU A 61 -4.45 10.12 -1.48
N ALA A 62 -5.65 9.55 -1.38
CA ALA A 62 -6.49 9.25 -2.54
C ALA A 62 -6.72 10.49 -3.42
N MET A 63 -7.05 11.64 -2.82
CA MET A 63 -7.25 12.91 -3.55
C MET A 63 -6.00 13.32 -4.33
N HIS A 64 -4.82 13.09 -3.80
CA HIS A 64 -3.57 13.40 -4.48
C HIS A 64 -3.32 12.52 -5.70
N PHE A 65 -3.67 11.24 -5.67
CA PHE A 65 -3.47 10.33 -6.81
C PHE A 65 -4.59 10.48 -7.85
N LEU A 66 -5.82 10.74 -7.45
CA LEU A 66 -6.91 11.13 -8.36
C LEU A 66 -6.51 12.35 -9.20
N SER A 67 -5.83 13.35 -8.60
CA SER A 67 -5.41 14.57 -9.29
C SER A 67 -4.42 14.37 -10.45
N ILE A 68 -3.81 13.19 -10.55
CA ILE A 68 -2.91 12.80 -11.65
C ILE A 68 -3.49 11.72 -12.56
N GLY A 69 -4.80 11.45 -12.42
CA GLY A 69 -5.55 10.58 -13.33
C GLY A 69 -5.55 9.09 -12.95
N TYR A 70 -5.09 8.72 -11.77
CA TYR A 70 -5.29 7.37 -11.22
C TYR A 70 -6.73 7.22 -10.71
N HIS A 71 -7.34 6.08 -10.92
CA HIS A 71 -8.41 5.62 -10.05
C HIS A 71 -7.82 5.23 -8.70
N VAL A 72 -8.63 5.29 -7.64
CA VAL A 72 -8.14 4.94 -6.31
C VAL A 72 -9.12 4.02 -5.60
N ALA A 73 -8.58 3.02 -4.92
CA ALA A 73 -9.29 2.19 -3.96
C ALA A 73 -8.56 2.23 -2.61
N VAL A 74 -9.29 2.50 -1.53
CA VAL A 74 -8.77 2.51 -0.16
C VAL A 74 -9.24 1.27 0.56
N LEU A 75 -8.32 0.42 0.97
CA LEU A 75 -8.61 -0.80 1.71
C LEU A 75 -8.62 -0.51 3.22
N ARG A 76 -9.81 -0.57 3.81
CA ARG A 76 -9.99 -0.59 5.26
C ARG A 76 -9.95 -2.04 5.72
N TYR A 77 -8.74 -2.57 5.87
CA TYR A 77 -8.50 -3.97 6.17
C TYR A 77 -8.76 -4.30 7.65
N SER A 78 -9.03 -5.57 7.92
CA SER A 78 -9.18 -6.09 9.28
C SER A 78 -7.87 -5.97 10.06
N VAL A 79 -7.99 -5.40 11.23
CA VAL A 79 -6.91 -5.21 12.21
C VAL A 79 -7.15 -6.11 13.42
N ALA A 80 -6.32 -6.07 14.45
CA ALA A 80 -6.56 -6.84 15.67
C ALA A 80 -8.00 -6.64 16.19
N PRO A 81 -8.72 -7.71 16.59
CA PRO A 81 -8.21 -9.06 16.89
C PRO A 81 -8.05 -10.01 15.69
N ALA A 82 -8.35 -9.58 14.45
CA ALA A 82 -8.03 -10.37 13.27
C ALA A 82 -6.51 -10.53 13.14
N VAL A 83 -6.08 -11.71 12.68
CA VAL A 83 -4.66 -12.07 12.62
C VAL A 83 -4.27 -12.45 11.18
N TYR A 84 -2.97 -12.49 10.92
CA TYR A 84 -2.43 -13.02 9.66
C TYR A 84 -3.03 -14.42 9.34
N PRO A 85 -3.46 -14.65 8.09
CA PRO A 85 -3.25 -13.82 6.89
C PRO A 85 -4.47 -12.92 6.50
N THR A 86 -5.43 -12.67 7.40
CA THR A 86 -6.72 -12.03 7.08
C THR A 86 -6.54 -10.74 6.24
N ALA A 87 -5.77 -9.77 6.70
CA ALA A 87 -5.56 -8.52 5.97
C ALA A 87 -4.94 -8.74 4.57
N LEU A 88 -4.04 -9.74 4.43
CA LEU A 88 -3.47 -10.09 3.13
C LEU A 88 -4.52 -10.69 2.19
N LEU A 89 -5.42 -11.52 2.69
CA LEU A 89 -6.55 -12.06 1.90
C LEU A 89 -7.50 -10.94 1.46
N GLU A 90 -7.75 -9.95 2.31
CA GLU A 90 -8.55 -8.77 1.95
C GLU A 90 -7.86 -7.91 0.88
N ALA A 91 -6.52 -7.81 0.92
CA ALA A 91 -5.78 -7.16 -0.15
C ALA A 91 -5.87 -7.94 -1.47
N THR A 92 -5.83 -9.28 -1.45
CA THR A 92 -6.06 -10.11 -2.65
C THR A 92 -7.50 -9.99 -3.16
N ALA A 93 -8.50 -9.99 -2.28
CA ALA A 93 -9.90 -9.77 -2.65
C ALA A 93 -10.11 -8.38 -3.28
N SER A 94 -9.39 -7.36 -2.81
CA SER A 94 -9.40 -6.03 -3.41
C SER A 94 -8.83 -6.04 -4.83
N MET A 95 -7.73 -6.74 -5.08
CA MET A 95 -7.19 -6.92 -6.44
C MET A 95 -8.20 -7.63 -7.34
N LYS A 96 -8.84 -8.70 -6.86
CA LYS A 96 -9.88 -9.43 -7.59
C LYS A 96 -11.04 -8.52 -7.96
N LEU A 97 -11.59 -7.75 -7.02
CA LEU A 97 -12.67 -6.79 -7.27
C LEU A 97 -12.27 -5.74 -8.33
N ILE A 98 -11.06 -5.21 -8.29
CA ILE A 98 -10.56 -4.27 -9.29
C ILE A 98 -10.54 -4.92 -10.68
N HIS A 99 -10.09 -6.17 -10.81
CA HIS A 99 -10.09 -6.91 -12.08
C HIS A 99 -11.51 -7.23 -12.57
N GLU A 100 -12.42 -7.64 -11.69
CA GLU A 100 -13.83 -7.94 -12.03
C GLU A 100 -14.56 -6.70 -12.58
N HIS A 101 -14.28 -5.52 -12.03
CA HIS A 101 -14.87 -4.25 -12.45
C HIS A 101 -14.02 -3.48 -13.48
N ALA A 102 -12.88 -4.03 -13.94
CA ALA A 102 -11.91 -3.29 -14.75
C ALA A 102 -12.52 -2.69 -16.03
N LYS A 103 -13.44 -3.41 -16.67
CA LYS A 103 -14.13 -2.93 -17.87
C LYS A 103 -15.10 -1.78 -17.56
N GLU A 104 -15.86 -1.89 -16.48
CA GLU A 104 -16.86 -0.90 -16.06
C GLU A 104 -16.18 0.38 -15.57
N TRP A 105 -15.08 0.23 -14.84
CA TRP A 105 -14.33 1.34 -14.26
C TRP A 105 -13.25 1.90 -15.19
N TYR A 106 -13.06 1.31 -16.38
CA TYR A 106 -11.99 1.72 -17.32
C TYR A 106 -10.59 1.61 -16.69
N VAL A 107 -10.34 0.56 -15.91
CA VAL A 107 -9.05 0.31 -15.26
C VAL A 107 -8.09 -0.38 -16.23
N ASP A 108 -6.86 0.12 -16.30
CA ASP A 108 -5.72 -0.60 -16.86
C ASP A 108 -5.17 -1.55 -15.79
N THR A 109 -5.49 -2.83 -15.89
CA THR A 109 -5.11 -3.84 -14.91
C THR A 109 -3.61 -4.14 -14.90
N ASP A 110 -2.89 -3.81 -15.96
CA ASP A 110 -1.43 -3.92 -16.02
C ASP A 110 -0.73 -2.76 -15.27
N LYS A 111 -1.50 -1.75 -14.83
CA LYS A 111 -1.01 -0.55 -14.14
C LYS A 111 -1.65 -0.36 -12.76
N ILE A 112 -1.85 -1.44 -12.02
CA ILE A 112 -2.28 -1.38 -10.62
C ILE A 112 -1.06 -1.18 -9.72
N VAL A 113 -1.03 -0.07 -9.00
CA VAL A 113 0.03 0.24 -8.02
C VAL A 113 -0.51 0.02 -6.62
N VAL A 114 0.21 -0.73 -5.79
CA VAL A 114 -0.12 -0.87 -4.37
C VAL A 114 0.63 0.18 -3.55
N GLN A 115 -0.11 0.96 -2.78
CA GLN A 115 0.45 1.97 -1.89
C GLN A 115 0.21 1.57 -0.45
N GLY A 116 1.21 1.76 0.41
CA GLY A 116 1.01 1.54 1.83
C GLY A 116 1.88 2.43 2.71
N SER A 117 1.35 2.75 3.88
CA SER A 117 2.04 3.56 4.89
C SER A 117 2.25 2.74 6.16
N SER A 118 3.46 2.79 6.76
CA SER A 118 3.75 2.11 8.04
C SER A 118 3.38 0.61 8.00
N ALA A 119 2.49 0.14 8.87
CA ALA A 119 1.96 -1.24 8.84
C ALA A 119 1.17 -1.54 7.55
N GLY A 120 0.47 -0.55 6.97
CA GLY A 120 -0.13 -0.68 5.64
C GLY A 120 0.92 -0.80 4.54
N GLY A 121 2.11 -0.21 4.72
CA GLY A 121 3.27 -0.43 3.88
C GLY A 121 3.77 -1.87 3.92
N HIS A 122 3.73 -2.49 5.09
CA HIS A 122 3.99 -3.91 5.25
C HIS A 122 2.96 -4.76 4.49
N LEU A 123 1.66 -4.46 4.63
CA LEU A 123 0.60 -5.18 3.92
C LEU A 123 0.73 -5.05 2.40
N ALA A 124 0.93 -3.83 1.89
CA ALA A 124 1.15 -3.59 0.47
C ALA A 124 2.38 -4.34 -0.07
N ALA A 125 3.47 -4.34 0.70
CA ALA A 125 4.67 -5.07 0.35
C ALA A 125 4.49 -6.60 0.47
N CYS A 126 3.72 -7.13 1.43
CA CYS A 126 3.34 -8.54 1.46
C CYS A 126 2.65 -8.96 0.15
N LEU A 127 1.65 -8.21 -0.30
CA LEU A 127 1.00 -8.48 -1.58
C LEU A 127 2.02 -8.44 -2.74
N ALA A 128 2.86 -7.41 -2.77
CA ALA A 128 3.86 -7.21 -3.83
C ALA A 128 4.99 -8.27 -3.83
N MET A 129 5.29 -8.88 -2.71
CA MET A 129 6.30 -9.95 -2.62
C MET A 129 5.70 -11.32 -2.90
N PHE A 130 4.44 -11.55 -2.51
CA PHE A 130 3.85 -12.89 -2.54
C PHE A 130 2.92 -13.13 -3.73
N TRP A 131 2.60 -12.12 -4.55
CA TRP A 131 1.67 -12.25 -5.68
C TRP A 131 1.95 -13.46 -6.59
N HIS A 132 3.23 -13.79 -6.80
CA HIS A 132 3.67 -14.87 -7.67
C HIS A 132 3.63 -16.25 -7.02
N THR A 133 3.36 -16.33 -5.72
CA THR A 133 3.40 -17.59 -4.98
C THR A 133 2.12 -18.39 -5.16
N LYS A 134 2.30 -19.70 -5.37
CA LYS A 134 1.15 -20.60 -5.55
C LYS A 134 0.22 -20.63 -4.33
N TRP A 135 0.81 -20.59 -3.12
CA TRP A 135 0.02 -20.65 -1.88
C TRP A 135 -0.92 -19.45 -1.74
N LEU A 136 -0.49 -18.23 -2.12
CA LEU A 136 -1.35 -17.05 -2.00
C LEU A 136 -2.48 -17.10 -3.05
N ALA A 137 -2.17 -17.48 -4.28
CA ALA A 137 -3.17 -17.64 -5.34
C ALA A 137 -4.23 -18.70 -4.99
N GLU A 138 -3.81 -19.84 -4.42
CA GLU A 138 -4.71 -20.89 -3.94
C GLU A 138 -5.59 -20.40 -2.80
N MET A 139 -5.03 -19.69 -1.82
CA MET A 139 -5.79 -19.13 -0.70
C MET A 139 -6.79 -18.06 -1.14
N ALA A 140 -6.42 -17.23 -2.10
CA ALA A 140 -7.27 -16.17 -2.66
C ALA A 140 -8.31 -16.72 -3.69
N GLY A 141 -8.16 -17.97 -4.15
CA GLY A 141 -9.04 -18.56 -5.15
C GLY A 141 -8.97 -17.87 -6.52
N VAL A 142 -7.79 -17.37 -6.91
CA VAL A 142 -7.53 -16.67 -8.18
C VAL A 142 -6.20 -17.14 -8.80
N THR A 143 -5.93 -16.69 -10.02
CA THR A 143 -4.61 -16.86 -10.64
C THR A 143 -3.63 -15.78 -10.18
N ASN A 144 -2.33 -16.07 -10.24
CA ASN A 144 -1.29 -15.13 -9.84
C ASN A 144 -1.35 -13.79 -10.60
N ASP A 145 -1.71 -13.81 -11.88
CA ASP A 145 -1.77 -12.59 -12.70
C ASP A 145 -2.75 -11.54 -12.15
N ILE A 146 -3.85 -11.99 -11.51
CA ILE A 146 -4.81 -11.09 -10.86
C ILE A 146 -4.19 -10.40 -9.64
N LEU A 147 -3.23 -11.03 -8.98
CA LEU A 147 -2.59 -10.50 -7.78
C LEU A 147 -1.39 -9.60 -8.07
N LYS A 148 -0.93 -9.56 -9.34
CA LYS A 148 0.30 -8.88 -9.75
C LYS A 148 0.16 -7.36 -9.72
N PRO A 149 0.86 -6.63 -8.84
CA PRO A 149 0.95 -5.19 -8.93
C PRO A 149 2.04 -4.78 -9.93
N ALA A 150 1.81 -3.67 -10.64
CA ALA A 150 2.81 -3.07 -11.53
C ALA A 150 3.97 -2.44 -10.75
N ALA A 151 3.68 -1.90 -9.56
CA ALA A 151 4.66 -1.23 -8.72
C ALA A 151 4.16 -1.12 -7.27
N MET A 152 5.06 -0.75 -6.35
CA MET A 152 4.70 -0.41 -4.97
C MET A 152 5.20 0.98 -4.57
N LEU A 153 4.36 1.74 -3.85
CA LEU A 153 4.69 3.03 -3.26
C LEU A 153 4.61 2.91 -1.74
N LEU A 154 5.74 3.00 -1.06
CA LEU A 154 5.85 2.71 0.36
C LEU A 154 6.27 3.95 1.16
N ASN A 155 5.43 4.35 2.10
CA ASN A 155 5.67 5.46 3.00
C ASN A 155 6.14 4.91 4.35
N TYR A 156 7.40 5.18 4.74
CA TYR A 156 7.99 4.73 6.03
C TYR A 156 7.53 3.32 6.45
N PRO A 157 7.69 2.32 5.57
CA PRO A 157 7.07 1.01 5.76
C PRO A 157 7.67 0.24 6.94
N VAL A 158 6.84 -0.52 7.64
CA VAL A 158 7.30 -1.67 8.41
C VAL A 158 7.77 -2.73 7.41
N VAL A 159 8.92 -3.36 7.65
CA VAL A 159 9.53 -4.34 6.73
C VAL A 159 10.04 -5.56 7.48
N THR A 160 10.95 -5.35 8.44
CA THR A 160 11.64 -6.45 9.14
C THR A 160 10.99 -6.82 10.46
N SER A 161 10.97 -8.11 10.76
CA SER A 161 10.67 -8.65 12.09
C SER A 161 11.91 -8.75 12.99
N GLY A 162 13.11 -8.45 12.45
CA GLY A 162 14.41 -8.59 13.10
C GLY A 162 14.72 -7.51 14.13
N GLU A 163 15.98 -7.07 14.17
CA GLU A 163 16.49 -6.09 15.15
C GLU A 163 15.72 -4.76 15.14
N TYR A 164 15.39 -4.24 13.93
CA TYR A 164 14.73 -2.96 13.71
C TYR A 164 13.21 -3.08 13.60
N ALA A 165 12.63 -4.17 14.05
CA ALA A 165 11.20 -4.42 13.96
C ALA A 165 10.36 -3.39 14.75
N HIS A 166 9.26 -2.95 14.15
CA HIS A 166 8.17 -2.34 14.91
C HIS A 166 7.37 -3.46 15.62
N ARG A 167 7.82 -3.88 16.80
CA ARG A 167 7.27 -5.01 17.55
C ARG A 167 5.76 -4.96 17.75
N GLY A 168 5.21 -3.73 17.95
CA GLY A 168 3.78 -3.52 18.11
C GLY A 168 2.99 -4.03 16.90
N SER A 169 3.43 -3.73 15.67
CA SER A 169 2.77 -4.20 14.45
C SER A 169 2.76 -5.72 14.35
N PHE A 170 3.88 -6.39 14.61
CA PHE A 170 3.95 -7.86 14.55
C PHE A 170 3.08 -8.51 15.63
N LYS A 171 3.07 -7.96 16.86
CA LYS A 171 2.21 -8.44 17.94
C LYS A 171 0.72 -8.35 17.54
N GLN A 172 0.28 -7.25 16.96
CA GLN A 172 -1.12 -7.10 16.53
C GLN A 172 -1.42 -8.00 15.33
N LEU A 173 -0.51 -8.06 14.33
CA LEU A 173 -0.67 -8.89 13.14
C LEU A 173 -0.76 -10.39 13.45
N LEU A 174 0.00 -10.86 14.43
CA LEU A 174 0.09 -12.29 14.77
C LEU A 174 -0.77 -12.70 15.97
N GLY A 175 -1.24 -11.73 16.78
CA GLY A 175 -2.18 -11.98 17.88
C GLY A 175 -1.66 -12.96 18.93
N GLY A 176 -0.36 -13.00 19.16
CA GLY A 176 0.28 -13.94 20.09
C GLY A 176 0.63 -15.31 19.49
N ASN A 177 0.47 -15.48 18.17
CA ASN A 177 0.86 -16.70 17.45
C ASN A 177 2.21 -16.54 16.73
N GLU A 178 3.13 -15.77 17.32
CA GLU A 178 4.46 -15.57 16.76
C GLU A 178 5.24 -16.88 16.77
N THR A 179 5.62 -17.35 15.60
CA THR A 179 6.62 -18.42 15.40
C THR A 179 7.80 -17.88 14.65
N GLU A 180 8.95 -18.54 14.74
CA GLU A 180 10.14 -18.14 14.01
C GLU A 180 9.88 -18.15 12.49
N GLU A 181 9.16 -19.15 11.99
CA GLU A 181 8.79 -19.30 10.59
C GLU A 181 7.89 -18.15 10.11
N LEU A 182 6.90 -17.74 10.91
CA LEU A 182 6.03 -16.60 10.56
C LEU A 182 6.79 -15.28 10.61
N LEU A 183 7.63 -15.08 11.58
CA LEU A 183 8.48 -13.88 11.67
C LEU A 183 9.46 -13.83 10.50
N GLU A 184 10.03 -14.96 10.09
CA GLU A 184 10.91 -15.05 8.92
C GLU A 184 10.13 -14.76 7.62
N LEU A 185 8.95 -15.37 7.44
CA LEU A 185 8.08 -15.14 6.28
C LEU A 185 7.65 -13.66 6.15
N LEU A 186 7.36 -13.01 7.27
CA LEU A 186 6.87 -11.64 7.31
C LEU A 186 8.00 -10.61 7.44
N SER A 187 9.26 -11.03 7.36
CA SER A 187 10.45 -10.19 7.23
C SER A 187 10.71 -9.94 5.75
N LEU A 188 10.13 -8.88 5.21
CA LEU A 188 9.95 -8.71 3.76
C LEU A 188 11.25 -8.48 2.99
N GLU A 189 12.29 -7.97 3.65
CA GLU A 189 13.63 -7.89 3.07
C GLU A 189 14.23 -9.27 2.72
N LYS A 190 13.66 -10.34 3.30
CA LYS A 190 14.05 -11.73 3.02
C LYS A 190 13.18 -12.37 1.92
N GLN A 191 12.10 -11.71 1.52
CA GLN A 191 11.13 -12.23 0.54
C GLN A 191 11.30 -11.63 -0.85
N VAL A 192 12.27 -10.74 -1.04
CA VAL A 192 12.57 -10.14 -2.34
C VAL A 192 13.06 -11.21 -3.32
N THR A 193 12.45 -11.24 -4.51
CA THR A 193 12.82 -12.11 -5.63
C THR A 193 12.82 -11.30 -6.94
N GLU A 194 13.17 -11.92 -8.05
CA GLU A 194 13.05 -11.34 -9.40
C GLU A 194 11.61 -10.96 -9.79
N HIS A 195 10.61 -11.46 -9.07
CA HIS A 195 9.20 -11.13 -9.28
C HIS A 195 8.74 -9.89 -8.52
N THR A 196 9.57 -9.36 -7.63
CA THR A 196 9.25 -8.16 -6.85
C THR A 196 9.16 -6.95 -7.78
N PRO A 197 8.05 -6.16 -7.74
CA PRO A 197 7.87 -5.02 -8.63
C PRO A 197 8.76 -3.83 -8.23
N PRO A 198 8.98 -2.86 -9.14
CA PRO A 198 9.69 -1.62 -8.83
C PRO A 198 9.01 -0.85 -7.70
N ALA A 199 9.79 -0.03 -6.99
CA ALA A 199 9.31 0.68 -5.81
C ALA A 199 9.67 2.17 -5.79
N PHE A 200 8.73 2.98 -5.31
CA PHE A 200 9.03 4.30 -4.74
C PHE A 200 8.92 4.20 -3.23
N ILE A 201 9.97 4.62 -2.51
CA ILE A 201 10.03 4.53 -1.04
C ILE A 201 10.46 5.88 -0.49
N TRP A 202 9.87 6.31 0.62
CA TRP A 202 10.40 7.43 1.38
C TRP A 202 10.32 7.19 2.89
N HIS A 203 11.26 7.79 3.63
CA HIS A 203 11.39 7.63 5.07
C HIS A 203 12.07 8.85 5.69
N THR A 204 11.91 9.04 6.99
CA THR A 204 12.70 10.02 7.75
C THR A 204 13.80 9.32 8.54
N TYR A 205 15.01 9.89 8.53
CA TYR A 205 16.16 9.31 9.22
C TYR A 205 15.96 9.21 10.74
N THR A 206 15.21 10.18 11.32
CA THR A 206 14.96 10.24 12.76
C THR A 206 13.67 9.56 13.22
N ASP A 207 13.08 8.74 12.40
CA ASP A 207 11.90 7.92 12.78
C ASP A 207 12.29 6.93 13.89
N GLN A 208 11.70 7.12 15.07
CA GLN A 208 11.94 6.26 16.24
C GLN A 208 10.90 5.15 16.41
N SER A 209 9.77 5.23 15.71
CA SER A 209 8.73 4.21 15.79
C SER A 209 9.01 3.05 14.84
N VAL A 210 9.27 3.40 13.57
CA VAL A 210 9.73 2.45 12.55
C VAL A 210 11.10 2.93 12.07
N PRO A 211 12.20 2.39 12.59
CA PRO A 211 13.54 2.84 12.23
C PRO A 211 13.77 2.78 10.71
N VAL A 212 14.46 3.77 10.15
CA VAL A 212 14.74 3.89 8.71
C VAL A 212 15.44 2.65 8.14
N GLN A 213 16.08 1.86 8.98
CA GLN A 213 16.68 0.57 8.63
C GLN A 213 15.68 -0.38 7.98
N ASN A 214 14.38 -0.29 8.28
CA ASN A 214 13.35 -1.04 7.58
C ASN A 214 13.42 -0.79 6.06
N SER A 215 13.41 0.47 5.64
CA SER A 215 13.55 0.83 4.22
C SER A 215 14.94 0.46 3.67
N LEU A 216 16.00 0.70 4.40
CA LEU A 216 17.37 0.40 3.93
C LEU A 216 17.60 -1.10 3.71
N LEU A 217 17.05 -1.96 4.58
CA LEU A 217 17.12 -3.41 4.42
C LEU A 217 16.36 -3.87 3.17
N LEU A 218 15.15 -3.35 2.95
CA LEU A 218 14.36 -3.67 1.76
C LEU A 218 15.08 -3.24 0.47
N ILE A 219 15.57 -1.99 0.42
CA ILE A 219 16.31 -1.47 -0.73
C ILE A 219 17.58 -2.29 -0.99
N GLY A 220 18.31 -2.65 0.05
CA GLY A 220 19.49 -3.49 -0.03
C GLY A 220 19.18 -4.89 -0.61
N ALA A 221 18.02 -5.46 -0.26
CA ALA A 221 17.55 -6.71 -0.82
C ALA A 221 17.11 -6.55 -2.30
N MET A 222 16.32 -5.51 -2.62
CA MET A 222 15.89 -5.21 -3.99
C MET A 222 17.09 -4.97 -4.93
N LYS A 223 18.14 -4.31 -4.42
CA LYS A 223 19.37 -4.07 -5.22
C LYS A 223 20.09 -5.36 -5.63
N LYS A 224 20.00 -6.43 -4.83
CA LYS A 224 20.61 -7.73 -5.19
C LYS A 224 19.96 -8.37 -6.43
N TYR A 225 18.67 -8.07 -6.66
CA TYR A 225 17.90 -8.53 -7.82
C TYR A 225 17.80 -7.47 -8.92
N GLU A 226 18.53 -6.34 -8.78
CA GLU A 226 18.54 -5.21 -9.72
C GLU A 226 17.15 -4.60 -9.98
N ILE A 227 16.23 -4.71 -9.01
CA ILE A 227 14.90 -4.14 -9.08
C ILE A 227 14.98 -2.62 -8.92
N PRO A 228 14.37 -1.83 -9.82
CA PRO A 228 14.40 -0.37 -9.75
C PRO A 228 13.75 0.15 -8.47
N VAL A 229 14.44 1.07 -7.77
CA VAL A 229 13.93 1.76 -6.58
C VAL A 229 14.25 3.24 -6.66
N GLU A 230 13.24 4.10 -6.52
CA GLU A 230 13.42 5.52 -6.20
C GLU A 230 13.26 5.70 -4.69
N PHE A 231 14.31 6.17 -4.00
CA PHE A 231 14.29 6.33 -2.54
C PHE A 231 14.59 7.76 -2.11
N HIS A 232 13.76 8.29 -1.23
CA HIS A 232 13.92 9.61 -0.62
C HIS A 232 14.01 9.52 0.89
N MET A 233 15.17 9.82 1.44
CA MET A 233 15.39 9.87 2.88
C MET A 233 15.50 11.33 3.35
N TYR A 234 14.61 11.72 4.26
CA TYR A 234 14.61 13.05 4.86
C TYR A 234 15.36 13.05 6.19
N PRO A 235 16.19 14.08 6.48
CA PRO A 235 17.06 14.05 7.66
C PRO A 235 16.30 14.08 8.97
N VAL A 236 15.11 14.70 9.01
CA VAL A 236 14.33 14.91 10.25
C VAL A 236 12.85 14.67 9.99
N GLY A 237 12.19 14.01 10.92
CA GLY A 237 10.73 13.81 10.95
C GLY A 237 10.35 12.70 11.89
N LYS A 238 9.12 12.79 12.43
CA LYS A 238 8.50 11.72 13.21
C LYS A 238 7.86 10.69 12.28
N HIS A 239 7.45 9.56 12.84
CA HIS A 239 6.68 8.56 12.12
C HIS A 239 5.28 9.06 11.72
N GLY A 240 4.73 8.54 10.64
CA GLY A 240 3.32 8.73 10.28
C GLY A 240 3.00 10.15 9.78
N LEU A 241 3.86 10.78 9.02
CA LEU A 241 3.67 12.15 8.53
C LEU A 241 2.66 12.30 7.40
N SER A 242 2.30 11.21 6.70
CA SER A 242 1.36 11.23 5.56
C SER A 242 1.72 12.32 4.54
N THR A 243 0.86 13.32 4.29
CA THR A 243 1.16 14.43 3.36
C THR A 243 2.14 15.46 3.93
N CYS A 244 2.59 15.31 5.16
CA CYS A 244 3.49 16.24 5.88
C CYS A 244 2.93 17.66 6.04
N SER A 245 1.63 17.86 5.83
CA SER A 245 0.97 19.17 5.75
C SER A 245 -0.22 19.29 6.70
N ARG A 246 -0.85 20.48 6.72
CA ARG A 246 -2.08 20.71 7.50
C ARG A 246 -3.23 19.78 7.13
N LEU A 247 -3.26 19.28 5.90
CA LEU A 247 -4.31 18.36 5.43
C LEU A 247 -4.38 17.08 6.29
N THR A 248 -3.21 16.62 6.76
CA THR A 248 -3.11 15.39 7.56
C THR A 248 -2.48 15.63 8.93
N ALA A 249 -2.48 16.88 9.42
CA ALA A 249 -2.04 17.18 10.77
C ALA A 249 -2.92 16.47 11.81
N MET A 250 -2.33 16.10 12.93
CA MET A 250 -3.07 15.59 14.08
C MET A 250 -3.89 16.71 14.74
N ARG A 251 -4.87 16.35 15.55
CA ARG A 251 -5.73 17.34 16.25
C ARG A 251 -4.96 18.28 17.18
N ASP A 252 -3.83 17.83 17.70
CA ASP A 252 -2.91 18.62 18.52
C ASP A 252 -1.98 19.53 17.70
N GLY A 253 -2.14 19.55 16.36
CA GLY A 253 -1.34 20.35 15.44
C GLY A 253 0.00 19.72 15.05
N THR A 254 0.34 18.52 15.54
CA THR A 254 1.55 17.79 15.15
C THR A 254 1.38 17.07 13.79
N GLY A 255 2.46 16.48 13.27
CA GLY A 255 2.44 15.78 11.98
C GLY A 255 2.66 16.70 10.77
N ILE A 256 3.04 17.96 10.98
CA ILE A 256 3.44 18.89 9.93
C ILE A 256 4.97 18.93 9.87
N GLN A 257 5.53 18.56 8.72
CA GLN A 257 6.96 18.59 8.45
C GLN A 257 7.18 18.99 6.99
N LYS A 258 7.27 20.29 6.75
CA LYS A 258 7.27 20.87 5.39
C LYS A 258 8.42 20.33 4.53
N GLU A 259 9.59 20.10 5.13
CA GLU A 259 10.77 19.58 4.44
C GLU A 259 10.51 18.20 3.82
N CYS A 260 9.71 17.37 4.48
CA CYS A 260 9.34 16.05 3.95
C CYS A 260 8.26 16.14 2.87
N GLY A 261 7.50 17.22 2.77
CA GLY A 261 6.38 17.38 1.85
C GLY A 261 6.73 17.23 0.36
N SER A 262 8.02 17.34 0.02
CA SER A 262 8.51 17.12 -1.35
C SER A 262 8.40 15.67 -1.84
N TRP A 263 8.19 14.70 -0.94
CA TRP A 263 8.00 13.31 -1.36
C TRP A 263 6.81 13.15 -2.29
N LEU A 264 5.73 13.88 -2.04
CA LEU A 264 4.47 13.72 -2.77
C LEU A 264 4.56 14.18 -4.25
N PRO A 265 5.09 15.37 -4.59
CA PRO A 265 5.34 15.71 -5.99
C PRO A 265 6.37 14.79 -6.66
N LEU A 266 7.37 14.26 -5.93
CA LEU A 266 8.30 13.28 -6.48
C LEU A 266 7.60 11.95 -6.80
N ALA A 267 6.78 11.46 -5.88
CA ALA A 267 5.97 10.25 -6.11
C ALA A 267 5.01 10.42 -7.30
N LYS A 268 4.35 11.59 -7.41
CA LYS A 268 3.48 11.89 -8.57
C LYS A 268 4.24 11.87 -9.89
N ARG A 269 5.44 12.46 -9.94
CA ARG A 269 6.30 12.41 -11.14
C ARG A 269 6.67 10.97 -11.50
N TRP A 270 7.07 10.16 -10.51
CA TRP A 270 7.40 8.76 -10.70
C TRP A 270 6.20 7.95 -11.21
N LEU A 271 5.01 8.15 -10.64
CA LEU A 271 3.76 7.50 -11.06
C LEU A 271 3.32 7.90 -12.48
N ILE A 272 3.54 9.17 -12.87
CA ILE A 272 3.24 9.63 -14.23
C ILE A 272 4.19 8.95 -15.22
N ALA A 273 5.47 8.87 -14.93
CA ALA A 273 6.43 8.15 -15.79
C ALA A 273 6.03 6.67 -15.95
N LEU A 274 5.71 5.99 -14.84
CA LEU A 274 5.25 4.59 -14.87
C LEU A 274 3.94 4.39 -15.66
N ARG A 275 3.04 5.39 -15.64
CA ARG A 275 1.79 5.36 -16.41
C ARG A 275 2.05 5.48 -17.91
N ASP A 276 2.99 6.32 -18.29
CA ASP A 276 3.22 6.72 -19.69
C ASP A 276 4.18 5.74 -20.42
N GLU A 277 4.80 4.81 -19.68
CA GLU A 277 5.54 3.66 -20.22
C GLU A 277 4.57 2.54 -20.66
#